data_098cef139f1807c03f916335881a47f2
#
_entry.id   098cef139f1807c03f916335881a47f2
#
_cell.length_a   1.000
_cell.length_b   1.000
_cell.length_c   1.000
_cell.angle_alpha   90.00
_cell.angle_beta   90.00
_cell.angle_gamma   90.00
#
_symmetry.space_group_name_H-M   'P 1'
#
loop_
_entity.id
_entity.type
_entity.pdbx_description
1 polymer ?
#
loop_
_entity_poly.entity_id
_entity_poly.type
_entity_poly.pdbx_seq_one_letter_code
_entity_poly.pdbx_strand_id
1 'polypeptide(L)'
;MTDSTALKDQIDEFVSTERSYVDKLHTLKRDYADPLRQFSRSKTTQIIKQYHANTLFANIDALIPVHEAFLEDLETMLVETGDGTGVGGIGDVALKHFKDNNGFHLYKLYYAKREEAQAIFENEMKRKGSEFPGYIDVSFCISTRD
;
A
#
# COMPACT_ATOMS: atom_id res chain seq x y z
N MET A 1 -0.44 -28.96 -21.49
CA MET A 1 -0.99 -29.26 -20.16
C MET A 1 -0.12 -28.73 -19.05
N THR A 2 1.20 -28.90 -19.11
CA THR A 2 2.12 -28.25 -18.16
C THR A 2 2.00 -26.73 -18.18
N ASP A 3 1.74 -26.14 -19.34
CA ASP A 3 1.67 -24.68 -19.48
C ASP A 3 0.43 -24.08 -18.80
N SER A 4 -0.73 -24.74 -18.85
CA SER A 4 -1.94 -24.24 -18.19
C SER A 4 -1.85 -24.39 -16.65
N THR A 5 -1.21 -25.43 -16.14
CA THR A 5 -0.95 -25.58 -14.72
C THR A 5 0.03 -24.53 -14.22
N ALA A 6 1.11 -24.28 -14.96
CA ALA A 6 2.10 -23.24 -14.62
C ALA A 6 1.47 -21.85 -14.64
N LEU A 7 0.60 -21.56 -15.60
CA LEU A 7 -0.10 -20.27 -15.66
C LEU A 7 -1.06 -20.11 -14.49
N LYS A 8 -1.82 -21.14 -14.14
CA LYS A 8 -2.70 -21.12 -12.97
C LYS A 8 -1.90 -20.86 -11.69
N ASP A 9 -0.76 -21.53 -11.51
CA ASP A 9 0.08 -21.34 -10.35
C ASP A 9 0.62 -19.91 -10.26
N GLN A 10 0.99 -19.33 -11.40
CA GLN A 10 1.44 -17.93 -11.45
C GLN A 10 0.31 -16.96 -11.09
N ILE A 11 -0.91 -17.22 -11.55
CA ILE A 11 -2.07 -16.40 -11.23
C ILE A 11 -2.40 -16.53 -9.73
N ASP A 12 -2.39 -17.73 -9.19
CA ASP A 12 -2.61 -17.96 -7.76
C ASP A 12 -1.56 -17.24 -6.91
N GLU A 13 -0.30 -17.28 -7.33
CA GLU A 13 0.78 -16.55 -6.67
C GLU A 13 0.57 -15.04 -6.73
N PHE A 14 0.14 -14.53 -7.89
CA PHE A 14 -0.16 -13.11 -8.04
C PHE A 14 -1.25 -12.67 -7.08
N VAL A 15 -2.34 -13.43 -6.96
CA VAL A 15 -3.44 -13.12 -6.05
C VAL A 15 -2.97 -13.18 -4.60
N SER A 16 -2.17 -14.16 -4.24
CA SER A 16 -1.58 -14.28 -2.89
C SER A 16 -0.67 -13.09 -2.57
N THR A 17 0.13 -12.65 -3.54
CA THR A 17 1.00 -11.47 -3.41
C THR A 17 0.16 -10.21 -3.20
N GLU A 18 -0.94 -10.07 -3.94
CA GLU A 18 -1.85 -8.93 -3.78
C GLU A 18 -2.49 -8.92 -2.40
N ARG A 19 -2.89 -10.07 -1.88
CA ARG A 19 -3.42 -10.20 -0.51
C ARG A 19 -2.39 -9.73 0.52
N SER A 20 -1.14 -10.18 0.40
CA SER A 20 -0.05 -9.72 1.27
C SER A 20 0.20 -8.22 1.14
N TYR A 21 0.10 -7.68 -0.06
CA TYR A 21 0.28 -6.25 -0.31
C TYR A 21 -0.81 -5.42 0.39
N VAL A 22 -2.07 -5.85 0.30
CA VAL A 22 -3.18 -5.19 0.99
C VAL A 22 -2.96 -5.20 2.51
N ASP A 23 -2.54 -6.34 3.06
CA ASP A 23 -2.23 -6.44 4.49
C ASP A 23 -1.11 -5.47 4.90
N LYS A 24 -0.07 -5.34 4.08
CA LYS A 24 1.04 -4.41 4.33
C LYS A 24 0.59 -2.96 4.24
N LEU A 25 -0.31 -2.62 3.32
CA LEU A 25 -0.87 -1.27 3.24
C LEU A 25 -1.65 -0.93 4.51
N HIS A 26 -2.45 -1.85 5.01
CA HIS A 26 -3.18 -1.66 6.26
C HIS A 26 -2.25 -1.50 7.46
N THR A 27 -1.19 -2.31 7.54
CA THR A 27 -0.17 -2.20 8.58
C THR A 27 0.52 -0.85 8.52
N LEU A 28 0.92 -0.42 7.33
CA LEU A 28 1.59 0.86 7.13
C LEU A 28 0.69 2.03 7.58
N LYS A 29 -0.58 1.98 7.25
CA LYS A 29 -1.55 3.01 7.66
C LYS A 29 -1.77 2.98 9.18
N ARG A 30 -2.13 1.82 9.73
CA ARG A 30 -2.52 1.66 11.13
C ARG A 30 -1.37 1.93 12.09
N ASP A 31 -0.19 1.39 11.80
CA ASP A 31 0.93 1.38 12.77
C ASP A 31 1.94 2.51 12.53
N TYR A 32 1.97 3.11 11.35
CA TYR A 32 2.93 4.16 11.00
C TYR A 32 2.26 5.49 10.63
N ALA A 33 1.35 5.47 9.66
CA ALA A 33 0.81 6.71 9.09
C ALA A 33 -0.17 7.42 10.01
N ASP A 34 -1.20 6.73 10.47
CA ASP A 34 -2.26 7.34 11.28
C ASP A 34 -1.73 7.87 12.62
N PRO A 35 -0.92 7.10 13.39
CA PRO A 35 -0.38 7.64 14.64
C PRO A 35 0.53 8.84 14.42
N LEU A 36 1.40 8.81 13.42
CA LEU A 36 2.31 9.92 13.15
C LEU A 36 1.55 11.19 12.75
N ARG A 37 0.53 11.04 11.90
CA ARG A 37 -0.35 12.15 11.49
C ARG A 37 -1.08 12.72 12.69
N GLN A 38 -1.56 11.88 13.58
CA GLN A 38 -2.27 12.31 14.80
C GLN A 38 -1.34 13.08 15.73
N PHE A 39 -0.14 12.58 16.00
CA PHE A 39 0.85 13.28 16.83
C PHE A 39 1.25 14.62 16.21
N SER A 40 1.28 14.72 14.91
CA SER A 40 1.70 15.93 14.18
C SER A 40 0.67 17.06 14.21
N ARG A 41 -0.56 16.81 14.67
CA ARG A 41 -1.63 17.82 14.76
C ARG A 41 -1.43 18.81 15.89
N SER A 42 -0.65 18.46 16.91
CA SER A 42 -0.40 19.31 18.06
C SER A 42 1.09 19.56 18.24
N LYS A 43 1.46 20.80 18.55
CA LYS A 43 2.87 21.17 18.79
C LYS A 43 3.46 20.44 20.00
N THR A 44 2.63 20.03 20.97
CA THR A 44 3.09 19.34 22.18
C THR A 44 3.42 17.87 21.93
N THR A 45 2.80 17.24 20.95
CA THR A 45 3.00 15.83 20.62
C THR A 45 3.74 15.62 19.30
N GLN A 46 4.07 16.70 18.61
CA GLN A 46 4.63 16.64 17.25
C GLN A 46 6.00 15.97 17.23
N ILE A 47 6.12 14.92 16.42
CA ILE A 47 7.37 14.23 16.13
C ILE A 47 8.03 14.87 14.91
N ILE A 48 7.23 15.11 13.87
CA ILE A 48 7.62 15.87 12.66
C ILE A 48 6.48 16.84 12.32
N LYS A 49 6.77 17.80 11.45
CA LYS A 49 5.76 18.77 11.01
C LYS A 49 4.59 18.09 10.33
N GLN A 50 3.39 18.62 10.51
CA GLN A 50 2.16 18.05 9.94
C GLN A 50 2.25 17.87 8.43
N TYR A 51 2.78 18.87 7.71
CA TYR A 51 2.98 18.75 6.27
C TYR A 51 3.89 17.56 5.92
N HIS A 52 4.97 17.37 6.68
CA HIS A 52 5.89 16.24 6.46
C HIS A 52 5.22 14.90 6.77
N ALA A 53 4.43 14.81 7.82
CA ALA A 53 3.71 13.59 8.17
C ALA A 53 2.70 13.21 7.07
N ASN A 54 1.99 14.18 6.53
CA ASN A 54 1.03 13.95 5.46
C ASN A 54 1.71 13.57 4.14
N THR A 55 2.82 14.23 3.81
CA THR A 55 3.54 13.97 2.56
C THR A 55 4.28 12.64 2.57
N LEU A 56 4.82 12.25 3.73
CA LEU A 56 5.61 11.03 3.88
C LEU A 56 4.86 9.78 3.41
N PHE A 57 3.57 9.71 3.69
CA PHE A 57 2.73 8.56 3.33
C PHE A 57 1.89 8.79 2.07
N ALA A 58 2.08 9.95 1.45
CA ALA A 58 1.44 10.32 0.19
C ALA A 58 -0.09 10.06 0.21
N ASN A 59 -0.60 9.38 -0.81
CA ASN A 59 -2.02 9.09 -0.95
C ASN A 59 -2.38 7.65 -0.55
N ILE A 60 -1.73 7.11 0.48
CA ILE A 60 -1.98 5.73 0.93
C ILE A 60 -3.46 5.48 1.23
N ASP A 61 -4.15 6.48 1.78
CA ASP A 61 -5.58 6.34 2.11
C ASP A 61 -6.44 6.12 0.86
N ALA A 62 -6.02 6.65 -0.29
CA ALA A 62 -6.72 6.44 -1.56
C ALA A 62 -6.32 5.12 -2.23
N LEU A 63 -5.08 4.66 -2.01
CA LEU A 63 -4.60 3.41 -2.61
C LEU A 63 -5.22 2.18 -1.94
N ILE A 64 -5.47 2.22 -0.65
CA ILE A 64 -6.01 1.07 0.09
C ILE A 64 -7.36 0.61 -0.48
N PRO A 65 -8.38 1.47 -0.65
CA PRO A 65 -9.65 1.02 -1.22
C PRO A 65 -9.53 0.44 -2.63
N VAL A 66 -8.62 0.98 -3.46
CA VAL A 66 -8.38 0.48 -4.81
C VAL A 66 -7.86 -0.97 -4.75
N HIS A 67 -6.88 -1.23 -3.90
CA HIS A 67 -6.30 -2.57 -3.78
C HIS A 67 -7.24 -3.55 -3.08
N GLU A 68 -8.02 -3.10 -2.12
CA GLU A 68 -9.05 -3.93 -1.49
C GLU A 68 -10.09 -4.39 -2.52
N ALA A 69 -10.59 -3.47 -3.33
CA ALA A 69 -11.56 -3.79 -4.38
C ALA A 69 -10.95 -4.70 -5.45
N PHE A 70 -9.71 -4.45 -5.82
CA PHE A 70 -8.98 -5.28 -6.77
C PHE A 70 -8.82 -6.71 -6.25
N LEU A 71 -8.39 -6.87 -5.00
CA LEU A 71 -8.22 -8.18 -4.37
C LEU A 71 -9.55 -8.94 -4.31
N GLU A 72 -10.63 -8.27 -3.91
CA GLU A 72 -11.96 -8.87 -3.86
C GLU A 72 -12.39 -9.41 -5.23
N ASP A 73 -12.19 -8.61 -6.28
CA ASP A 73 -12.53 -9.04 -7.64
C ASP A 73 -11.61 -10.14 -8.15
N LEU A 74 -10.33 -10.16 -7.76
CA LEU A 74 -9.41 -11.25 -8.09
C LEU A 74 -9.87 -12.58 -7.45
N GLU A 75 -10.28 -12.55 -6.20
CA GLU A 75 -10.77 -13.74 -5.49
C GLU A 75 -12.06 -14.25 -6.10
N THR A 76 -12.97 -13.35 -6.44
CA THR A 76 -14.23 -13.70 -7.14
C THR A 76 -13.93 -14.29 -8.51
N MET A 77 -13.00 -13.71 -9.26
CA MET A 77 -12.58 -14.19 -10.56
C MET A 77 -12.08 -15.64 -10.50
N LEU A 78 -11.26 -15.97 -9.49
CA LEU A 78 -10.74 -17.34 -9.34
C LEU A 78 -11.87 -18.34 -9.10
N VAL A 79 -12.89 -17.96 -8.33
CA VAL A 79 -14.07 -18.81 -8.11
C VAL A 79 -14.86 -19.01 -9.39
N GLU A 80 -15.07 -17.94 -10.15
CA GLU A 80 -15.91 -17.98 -11.38
C GLU A 80 -15.23 -18.63 -12.56
N THR A 81 -13.92 -18.41 -12.76
CA THR A 81 -13.18 -18.93 -13.90
C THR A 81 -12.44 -20.23 -13.62
N GLY A 82 -12.15 -20.51 -12.36
CA GLY A 82 -11.38 -21.67 -11.91
C GLY A 82 -9.87 -21.49 -12.03
N ASP A 83 -9.37 -20.89 -13.09
CA ASP A 83 -7.92 -20.73 -13.34
C ASP A 83 -7.46 -19.28 -13.53
N GLY A 84 -8.39 -18.33 -13.64
CA GLY A 84 -8.09 -16.92 -13.81
C GLY A 84 -7.80 -16.49 -15.23
N THR A 85 -8.04 -17.37 -16.23
CA THR A 85 -7.77 -17.09 -17.65
C THR A 85 -9.04 -16.77 -18.42
N GLY A 86 -8.86 -16.25 -19.63
CA GLY A 86 -9.96 -16.02 -20.58
C GLY A 86 -10.80 -14.80 -20.26
N VAL A 87 -12.04 -14.81 -20.75
CA VAL A 87 -13.01 -13.73 -20.52
C VAL A 87 -13.39 -13.69 -19.05
N GLY A 88 -13.34 -12.51 -18.45
CA GLY A 88 -13.54 -12.34 -16.99
C GLY A 88 -12.34 -12.75 -16.16
N GLY A 89 -11.21 -13.08 -16.79
CA GLY A 89 -9.99 -13.47 -16.11
C GLY A 89 -9.15 -12.28 -15.61
N ILE A 90 -7.90 -12.55 -15.29
CA ILE A 90 -6.98 -11.59 -14.64
C ILE A 90 -6.79 -10.31 -15.47
N GLY A 91 -6.73 -10.43 -16.80
CA GLY A 91 -6.58 -9.27 -17.68
C GLY A 91 -7.76 -8.32 -17.59
N ASP A 92 -8.97 -8.86 -17.60
CA ASP A 92 -10.20 -8.07 -17.51
C ASP A 92 -10.33 -7.39 -16.16
N VAL A 93 -10.01 -8.09 -15.07
CA VAL A 93 -10.06 -7.53 -13.71
C VAL A 93 -9.04 -6.40 -13.56
N ALA A 94 -7.81 -6.59 -14.03
CA ALA A 94 -6.77 -5.58 -13.96
C ALA A 94 -7.16 -4.32 -14.77
N LEU A 95 -7.70 -4.51 -15.96
CA LEU A 95 -8.13 -3.41 -16.82
C LEU A 95 -9.24 -2.60 -16.16
N LYS A 96 -10.22 -3.25 -15.54
CA LYS A 96 -11.31 -2.60 -14.84
C LYS A 96 -10.78 -1.67 -13.73
N HIS A 97 -9.89 -2.16 -12.90
CA HIS A 97 -9.45 -1.40 -11.73
C HIS A 97 -8.41 -0.34 -12.06
N PHE A 98 -7.47 -0.62 -12.93
CA PHE A 98 -6.33 0.28 -13.16
C PHE A 98 -6.54 1.22 -14.33
N LYS A 99 -7.37 0.88 -15.29
CA LYS A 99 -7.73 1.78 -16.41
C LYS A 99 -9.09 2.43 -16.15
N ASP A 100 -10.15 1.63 -16.06
CA ASP A 100 -11.52 2.14 -16.04
C ASP A 100 -11.85 2.88 -14.74
N ASN A 101 -11.35 2.38 -13.60
CA ASN A 101 -11.55 2.99 -12.29
C ASN A 101 -10.42 3.93 -11.86
N ASN A 102 -9.54 4.33 -12.80
CA ASN A 102 -8.46 5.30 -12.57
C ASN A 102 -7.40 4.90 -11.54
N GLY A 103 -7.20 3.59 -11.31
CA GLY A 103 -6.15 3.11 -10.39
C GLY A 103 -4.75 3.60 -10.79
N PHE A 104 -4.45 3.65 -12.09
CA PHE A 104 -3.17 4.17 -12.57
C PHE A 104 -2.98 5.65 -12.24
N HIS A 105 -4.06 6.45 -12.26
CA HIS A 105 -3.97 7.87 -11.89
C HIS A 105 -3.52 8.04 -10.43
N LEU A 106 -4.03 7.22 -9.53
CA LEU A 106 -3.63 7.26 -8.12
C LEU A 106 -2.14 6.92 -7.95
N TYR A 107 -1.63 5.99 -8.74
CA TYR A 107 -0.19 5.68 -8.73
C TYR A 107 0.66 6.80 -9.32
N LYS A 108 0.16 7.53 -10.32
CA LYS A 108 0.85 8.73 -10.81
C LYS A 108 0.97 9.77 -9.71
N LEU A 109 -0.07 9.97 -8.92
CA LEU A 109 -0.03 10.88 -7.77
C LEU A 109 0.99 10.41 -6.73
N TYR A 110 1.02 9.13 -6.45
CA TYR A 110 2.00 8.53 -5.54
C TYR A 110 3.43 8.78 -6.02
N TYR A 111 3.72 8.51 -7.28
CA TYR A 111 5.05 8.71 -7.84
C TYR A 111 5.45 10.19 -7.88
N ALA A 112 4.50 11.08 -8.12
CA ALA A 112 4.78 12.53 -8.10
C ALA A 112 5.26 13.02 -6.73
N LYS A 113 4.86 12.36 -5.66
CA LYS A 113 5.24 12.71 -4.28
C LYS A 113 6.39 11.88 -3.74
N ARG A 114 6.83 10.86 -4.47
CA ARG A 114 7.83 9.89 -3.98
C ARG A 114 9.15 10.53 -3.58
N GLU A 115 9.70 11.39 -4.42
CA GLU A 115 11.00 12.03 -4.17
C GLU A 115 10.94 12.92 -2.93
N GLU A 116 9.87 13.70 -2.79
CA GLU A 116 9.66 14.55 -1.63
C GLU A 116 9.53 13.72 -0.35
N ALA A 117 8.73 12.65 -0.40
CA ALA A 117 8.55 11.76 0.74
C ALA A 117 9.87 11.10 1.16
N GLN A 118 10.66 10.65 0.19
CA GLN A 118 11.97 10.05 0.45
C GLN A 118 12.93 11.05 1.10
N ALA A 119 12.95 12.28 0.61
CA ALA A 119 13.80 13.34 1.17
C ALA A 119 13.37 13.65 2.61
N ILE A 120 12.08 13.73 2.89
CA ILE A 120 11.57 13.93 4.25
C ILE A 120 12.01 12.81 5.17
N PHE A 121 11.84 11.56 4.74
CA PHE A 121 12.24 10.39 5.53
C PHE A 121 13.73 10.43 5.87
N GLU A 122 14.57 10.62 4.87
CA GLU A 122 16.03 10.64 5.05
C GLU A 122 16.46 11.78 5.96
N ASN A 123 15.92 12.98 5.77
CA ASN A 123 16.26 14.14 6.57
C ASN A 123 15.85 13.97 8.03
N GLU A 124 14.65 13.43 8.29
CA GLU A 124 14.18 13.21 9.66
C GLU A 124 14.93 12.08 10.36
N MET A 125 15.36 11.05 9.64
CA MET A 125 16.19 9.99 10.23
C MET A 125 17.56 10.49 10.66
N LYS A 126 18.08 11.53 10.00
CA LYS A 126 19.42 12.11 10.27
C LYS A 126 19.39 13.35 11.17
N ARG A 127 18.24 14.00 11.34
CA ARG A 127 18.14 15.26 12.07
C ARG A 127 18.45 15.04 13.56
N LYS A 128 19.40 15.82 14.09
CA LYS A 128 19.78 15.77 15.51
C LYS A 128 18.58 16.13 16.39
N GLY A 129 18.34 15.30 17.40
CA GLY A 129 17.25 15.52 18.37
C GLY A 129 15.88 15.12 17.85
N SER A 130 15.78 14.56 16.63
CA SER A 130 14.50 14.08 16.11
C SER A 130 14.05 12.83 16.85
N GLU A 131 12.78 12.80 17.22
CA GLU A 131 12.14 11.61 17.81
C GLU A 131 11.67 10.62 16.74
N PHE A 132 11.82 10.96 15.44
CA PHE A 132 11.33 10.15 14.34
C PHE A 132 11.98 8.76 14.26
N PRO A 133 13.33 8.61 14.40
CA PRO A 133 13.93 7.26 14.39
C PRO A 133 13.37 6.36 15.49
N GLY A 134 13.20 6.89 16.71
CA GLY A 134 12.58 6.14 17.81
C GLY A 134 11.14 5.78 17.52
N TYR A 135 10.39 6.69 16.90
CA TYR A 135 9.02 6.41 16.47
C TYR A 135 8.96 5.24 15.48
N ILE A 136 9.84 5.23 14.50
CA ILE A 136 9.90 4.14 13.50
C ILE A 136 10.22 2.81 14.19
N ASP A 137 11.15 2.78 15.13
CA ASP A 137 11.51 1.57 15.87
C ASP A 137 10.33 1.01 16.68
N VAL A 138 9.58 1.88 17.38
CA VAL A 138 8.40 1.48 18.14
C VAL A 138 7.31 0.97 17.22
N SER A 139 7.05 1.67 16.12
CA SER A 139 6.04 1.27 15.13
C SER A 139 6.38 -0.09 14.51
N PHE A 140 7.64 -0.33 14.22
CA PHE A 140 8.12 -1.62 13.72
C PHE A 140 7.88 -2.73 14.74
N CYS A 141 8.17 -2.50 16.01
CA CYS A 141 7.90 -3.47 17.07
C CYS A 141 6.42 -3.80 17.19
N ILE A 142 5.55 -2.80 17.08
CA ILE A 142 4.08 -3.00 17.12
C ILE A 142 3.63 -3.81 15.91
N SER A 143 4.09 -3.46 14.71
CA SER A 143 3.66 -4.07 13.46
C SER A 143 4.12 -5.53 13.29
N THR A 144 5.17 -5.93 14.00
CA THR A 144 5.75 -7.29 13.91
C THR A 144 5.32 -8.22 15.04
N ARG A 145 4.46 -7.76 15.95
CA ARG A 145 3.98 -8.58 17.08
C ARG A 145 3.02 -9.70 16.68
N ASP A 146 2.36 -9.56 15.54
CA ASP A 146 1.45 -10.58 15.02
C ASP A 146 2.20 -11.53 14.07
#